data_c1459964f7f1a5073dcb70048cbe17d8
#
_entry.id   c1459964f7f1a5073dcb70048cbe17d8
#
_cell.length_a   1.000
_cell.length_b   1.000
_cell.length_c   1.000
_cell.angle_alpha   90.00
_cell.angle_beta   90.00
_cell.angle_gamma   90.00
#
_symmetry.space_group_name_H-M   'P 1'
#
loop_
_entity.id
_entity.type
_entity.pdbx_description
1 polymer ?
#
loop_
_entity_poly.entity_id
_entity_poly.type
_entity_poly.pdbx_seq_one_letter_code
_entity_poly.pdbx_strand_id
1 'polypeptide(L)'
;MNANRARLIPGMTLIVLGIAFLLMQYFEFGPGLLLLLLGFVFLVPYVLTRSYGLLIPGCILAGIGIGLIFDRPPLGTPVAVPVGLGLGFIAIFAVQLIVARASHWWPLVPGGILVLVGIAEGVPQAQLLVEKGWPLILVLIGLLILAGQFLRTGAKSGT
;
A
#
# COMPACT_ATOMS: atom_id res chain seq x y z
N MET A 1 -25.12 -16.46 -5.14
CA MET A 1 -24.89 -15.05 -4.73
C MET A 1 -25.95 -14.23 -5.43
N ASN A 2 -26.91 -13.67 -4.68
CA ASN A 2 -28.11 -13.05 -5.25
C ASN A 2 -27.75 -11.81 -6.07
N ALA A 3 -28.24 -11.71 -7.31
CA ALA A 3 -28.01 -10.63 -8.26
C ALA A 3 -28.31 -9.22 -7.68
N ASN A 4 -29.17 -9.13 -6.68
CA ASN A 4 -29.48 -7.88 -5.99
C ASN A 4 -28.32 -7.39 -5.10
N ARG A 5 -27.52 -8.26 -4.52
CA ARG A 5 -26.34 -7.85 -3.71
C ARG A 5 -25.20 -7.31 -4.58
N ALA A 6 -25.02 -7.85 -5.79
CA ALA A 6 -23.99 -7.37 -6.71
C ALA A 6 -24.27 -5.94 -7.24
N ARG A 7 -25.54 -5.52 -7.27
CA ARG A 7 -25.95 -4.16 -7.68
C ARG A 7 -25.94 -3.14 -6.53
N LEU A 8 -26.07 -3.61 -5.29
CA LEU A 8 -26.06 -2.74 -4.10
C LEU A 8 -24.64 -2.28 -3.73
N ILE A 9 -23.61 -3.08 -4.00
CA ILE A 9 -22.22 -2.77 -3.64
C ILE A 9 -21.73 -1.48 -4.34
N PRO A 10 -21.85 -1.30 -5.68
CA PRO A 10 -21.42 -0.07 -6.32
C PRO A 10 -22.23 1.16 -5.90
N GLY A 11 -23.53 1.00 -5.60
CA GLY A 11 -24.36 2.09 -5.09
C GLY A 11 -23.94 2.53 -3.68
N MET A 12 -23.69 1.60 -2.78
CA MET A 12 -23.20 1.92 -1.44
C MET A 12 -21.80 2.56 -1.48
N THR A 13 -20.89 2.07 -2.32
CA THR A 13 -19.56 2.68 -2.46
C THR A 13 -19.63 4.11 -2.98
N LEU A 14 -20.51 4.40 -3.95
CA LEU A 14 -20.72 5.76 -4.46
C LEU A 14 -21.33 6.69 -3.40
N ILE A 15 -22.31 6.22 -2.63
CA ILE A 15 -22.93 7.02 -1.55
C ILE A 15 -21.86 7.36 -0.49
N VAL A 16 -21.07 6.39 -0.08
CA VAL A 16 -20.04 6.61 0.92
C VAL A 16 -18.93 7.52 0.41
N LEU A 17 -18.52 7.37 -0.87
CA LEU A 17 -17.62 8.29 -1.55
C LEU A 17 -18.19 9.71 -1.58
N GLY A 18 -19.48 9.87 -1.91
CA GLY A 18 -20.18 11.14 -1.92
C GLY A 18 -20.25 11.79 -0.53
N ILE A 19 -20.57 11.02 0.50
CA ILE A 19 -20.57 11.50 1.89
C ILE A 19 -19.15 11.90 2.33
N ALA A 20 -18.12 11.12 1.99
CA ALA A 20 -16.74 11.46 2.29
C ALA A 20 -16.34 12.80 1.63
N PHE A 21 -16.71 13.01 0.35
CA PHE A 21 -16.47 14.28 -0.35
C PHE A 21 -17.27 15.45 0.26
N LEU A 22 -18.52 15.25 0.68
CA LEU A 22 -19.31 16.27 1.37
C LEU A 22 -18.67 16.65 2.72
N LEU A 23 -18.23 15.66 3.50
CA LEU A 23 -17.53 15.92 4.75
C LEU A 23 -16.21 16.69 4.51
N MET A 24 -15.53 16.41 3.40
CA MET A 24 -14.34 17.16 2.96
C MET A 24 -14.62 18.65 2.76
N GLN A 25 -15.77 18.97 2.20
CA GLN A 25 -16.14 20.34 1.84
C GLN A 25 -16.58 21.17 3.05
N TYR A 26 -17.19 20.53 4.05
CA TYR A 26 -17.74 21.20 5.22
C TYR A 26 -16.83 21.23 6.45
N PHE A 27 -15.91 20.29 6.56
CA PHE A 27 -14.98 20.21 7.67
C PHE A 27 -13.56 20.39 7.18
N GLU A 28 -12.79 21.26 7.81
CA GLU A 28 -11.34 21.39 7.60
C GLU A 28 -10.56 20.18 8.18
N PHE A 29 -11.06 18.97 7.91
CA PHE A 29 -10.33 17.76 8.22
C PHE A 29 -9.08 17.70 7.35
N GLY A 30 -7.94 17.56 7.98
CA GLY A 30 -6.72 17.39 7.22
C GLY A 30 -6.78 16.14 6.33
N PRO A 31 -6.03 16.16 5.21
CA PRO A 31 -6.09 15.10 4.18
C PRO A 31 -5.84 13.69 4.75
N GLY A 32 -5.05 13.57 5.81
CA GLY A 32 -4.77 12.28 6.45
C GLY A 32 -6.00 11.62 7.07
N LEU A 33 -6.83 12.38 7.80
CA LEU A 33 -8.04 11.83 8.41
C LEU A 33 -9.06 11.40 7.36
N LEU A 34 -9.15 12.14 6.26
CA LEU A 34 -10.03 11.79 5.15
C LEU A 34 -9.63 10.49 4.46
N LEU A 35 -8.35 10.33 4.16
CA LEU A 35 -7.85 9.09 3.58
C LEU A 35 -8.02 7.92 4.53
N LEU A 36 -7.84 8.13 5.82
CA LEU A 36 -8.08 7.11 6.83
C LEU A 36 -9.56 6.69 6.85
N LEU A 37 -10.49 7.64 6.89
CA LEU A 37 -11.92 7.37 6.85
C LEU A 37 -12.33 6.66 5.55
N LEU A 38 -11.80 7.10 4.41
CA LEU A 38 -12.03 6.46 3.12
C LEU A 38 -11.50 5.02 3.12
N GLY A 39 -10.33 4.77 3.73
CA GLY A 39 -9.80 3.43 3.93
C GLY A 39 -10.77 2.54 4.74
N PHE A 40 -11.33 3.05 5.83
CA PHE A 40 -12.34 2.32 6.62
C PHE A 40 -13.60 2.00 5.82
N VAL A 41 -14.02 2.88 4.92
CA VAL A 41 -15.17 2.65 4.03
C VAL A 41 -14.98 1.43 3.15
N PHE A 42 -13.76 1.16 2.70
CA PHE A 42 -13.43 -0.06 1.96
C PHE A 42 -13.25 -1.27 2.87
N LEU A 43 -12.73 -1.07 4.08
CA LEU A 43 -12.49 -2.16 5.04
C LEU A 43 -13.79 -2.72 5.64
N VAL A 44 -14.81 -1.88 5.88
CA VAL A 44 -16.09 -2.33 6.45
C VAL A 44 -16.79 -3.37 5.54
N PRO A 45 -17.03 -3.10 4.24
CA PRO A 45 -17.61 -4.12 3.36
C PRO A 45 -16.66 -5.33 3.14
N TYR A 46 -15.35 -5.17 3.25
CA TYR A 46 -14.43 -6.30 3.24
C TYR A 46 -14.73 -7.30 4.37
N VAL A 47 -14.98 -6.83 5.59
CA VAL A 47 -15.31 -7.72 6.72
C VAL A 47 -16.57 -8.55 6.44
N LEU A 48 -17.53 -7.98 5.72
CA LEU A 48 -18.81 -8.63 5.38
C LEU A 48 -18.69 -9.58 4.17
N THR A 49 -17.94 -9.17 3.14
CA THR A 49 -17.87 -9.86 1.85
C THR A 49 -16.63 -10.75 1.68
N ARG A 50 -15.60 -10.52 2.51
CA ARG A 50 -14.28 -11.19 2.40
C ARG A 50 -13.64 -11.05 1.01
N SER A 51 -14.00 -9.99 0.27
CA SER A 51 -13.52 -9.74 -1.08
C SER A 51 -12.13 -9.09 -1.06
N TYR A 52 -11.13 -9.79 -1.57
CA TYR A 52 -9.74 -9.32 -1.62
C TYR A 52 -9.57 -7.95 -2.30
N GLY A 53 -10.39 -7.69 -3.35
CA GLY A 53 -10.37 -6.43 -4.07
C GLY A 53 -10.71 -5.19 -3.23
N LEU A 54 -11.45 -5.34 -2.11
CA LEU A 54 -11.78 -4.24 -1.19
C LEU A 54 -10.70 -4.04 -0.11
N LEU A 55 -9.96 -5.09 0.23
CA LEU A 55 -8.90 -5.04 1.22
C LEU A 55 -7.74 -4.16 0.76
N ILE A 56 -7.32 -4.30 -0.51
CA ILE A 56 -6.17 -3.59 -1.06
C ILE A 56 -6.34 -2.06 -0.95
N PRO A 57 -7.38 -1.44 -1.57
CA PRO A 57 -7.55 0.00 -1.47
C PRO A 57 -7.80 0.46 -0.03
N GLY A 58 -8.51 -0.34 0.78
CA GLY A 58 -8.76 -0.02 2.17
C GLY A 58 -7.49 0.11 3.00
N CYS A 59 -6.58 -0.86 2.94
CA CYS A 59 -5.33 -0.82 3.68
C CYS A 59 -4.36 0.23 3.15
N ILE A 60 -4.29 0.45 1.83
CA ILE A 60 -3.43 1.47 1.23
C ILE A 60 -3.88 2.87 1.66
N LEU A 61 -5.17 3.18 1.53
CA LEU A 61 -5.71 4.48 1.92
C LEU A 61 -5.57 4.73 3.43
N ALA A 62 -5.84 3.72 4.25
CA ALA A 62 -5.65 3.82 5.69
C ALA A 62 -4.17 4.04 6.04
N GLY A 63 -3.25 3.33 5.39
CA GLY A 63 -1.81 3.49 5.59
C GLY A 63 -1.31 4.90 5.24
N ILE A 64 -1.69 5.43 4.07
CA ILE A 64 -1.36 6.80 3.67
C ILE A 64 -2.01 7.81 4.64
N GLY A 65 -3.27 7.58 5.01
CA GLY A 65 -4.01 8.44 5.94
C GLY A 65 -3.31 8.55 7.30
N ILE A 66 -2.87 7.43 7.87
CA ILE A 66 -2.07 7.39 9.09
C ILE A 66 -0.75 8.16 8.88
N GLY A 67 -0.02 7.87 7.79
CA GLY A 67 1.22 8.58 7.49
C GLY A 67 1.04 10.09 7.47
N LEU A 68 0.02 10.61 6.78
CA LEU A 68 -0.27 12.05 6.71
C LEU A 68 -0.70 12.67 8.05
N ILE A 69 -1.32 11.90 8.94
CA ILE A 69 -1.65 12.39 10.30
C ILE A 69 -0.36 12.60 11.10
N PHE A 70 0.59 11.69 11.00
CA PHE A 70 1.88 11.79 11.70
C PHE A 70 2.89 12.74 11.02
N ASP A 71 2.68 13.10 9.74
CA ASP A 71 3.51 14.07 9.02
C ASP A 71 3.23 15.53 9.41
N ARG A 72 2.32 15.78 10.35
CA ARG A 72 1.97 17.13 10.81
C ARG A 72 2.86 17.61 11.96
N PRO A 73 3.18 18.92 12.00
CA PRO A 73 3.83 19.50 13.18
C PRO A 73 2.98 19.27 14.45
N PRO A 74 3.59 18.96 15.60
CA PRO A 74 5.03 18.94 15.91
C PRO A 74 5.76 17.63 15.55
N LEU A 75 5.06 16.60 15.09
CA LEU A 75 5.62 15.27 14.79
C LEU A 75 6.13 15.15 13.35
N GLY A 76 5.87 16.17 12.50
CA GLY A 76 6.13 16.14 11.07
C GLY A 76 7.51 15.62 10.68
N THR A 77 7.53 14.40 10.23
CA THR A 77 8.73 13.75 9.67
C THR A 77 8.40 13.30 8.26
N PRO A 78 9.21 13.62 7.25
CA PRO A 78 8.99 13.17 5.86
C PRO A 78 8.93 11.64 5.75
N VAL A 79 9.36 10.95 6.79
CA VAL A 79 9.34 9.49 6.99
C VAL A 79 7.93 8.91 7.12
N ALA A 80 6.96 9.69 7.61
CA ALA A 80 5.69 9.14 8.07
C ALA A 80 4.82 8.58 6.94
N VAL A 81 4.81 9.22 5.77
CA VAL A 81 3.97 8.77 4.64
C VAL A 81 4.49 7.47 3.99
N PRO A 82 5.79 7.33 3.64
CA PRO A 82 6.30 6.07 3.12
C PRO A 82 6.16 4.91 4.11
N VAL A 83 6.44 5.16 5.40
CA VAL A 83 6.28 4.14 6.45
C VAL A 83 4.80 3.76 6.60
N GLY A 84 3.89 4.73 6.65
CA GLY A 84 2.46 4.48 6.75
C GLY A 84 1.93 3.64 5.58
N LEU A 85 2.33 3.96 4.35
CA LEU A 85 1.98 3.20 3.16
C LEU A 85 2.57 1.78 3.21
N GLY A 86 3.83 1.64 3.61
CA GLY A 86 4.49 0.35 3.77
C GLY A 86 3.78 -0.54 4.80
N LEU A 87 3.37 0.04 5.94
CA LEU A 87 2.55 -0.64 6.94
C LEU A 87 1.18 -1.03 6.39
N GLY A 88 0.58 -0.23 5.52
CA GLY A 88 -0.65 -0.57 4.80
C GLY A 88 -0.50 -1.84 3.96
N PHE A 89 0.60 -1.99 3.22
CA PHE A 89 0.91 -3.22 2.48
C PHE A 89 1.14 -4.43 3.41
N ILE A 90 1.86 -4.23 4.51
CA ILE A 90 2.07 -5.29 5.51
C ILE A 90 0.74 -5.70 6.14
N ALA A 91 -0.16 -4.74 6.40
CA ALA A 91 -1.50 -5.02 6.92
C ALA A 91 -2.34 -5.86 5.94
N ILE A 92 -2.22 -5.66 4.61
CA ILE A 92 -2.87 -6.52 3.62
C ILE A 92 -2.44 -7.98 3.82
N PHE A 93 -1.15 -8.23 3.97
CA PHE A 93 -0.63 -9.56 4.21
C PHE A 93 -1.12 -10.14 5.54
N ALA A 94 -1.03 -9.37 6.63
CA ALA A 94 -1.43 -9.81 7.96
C ALA A 94 -2.93 -10.17 8.02
N VAL A 95 -3.78 -9.33 7.44
CA VAL A 95 -5.22 -9.59 7.38
C VAL A 95 -5.54 -10.82 6.53
N GLN A 96 -4.86 -10.99 5.40
CA GLN A 96 -5.01 -12.18 4.55
C GLN A 96 -4.60 -13.46 5.29
N LEU A 97 -3.49 -13.42 6.01
CA LEU A 97 -2.99 -14.55 6.77
C LEU A 97 -3.97 -14.97 7.87
N ILE A 98 -4.49 -13.99 8.63
CA ILE A 98 -5.38 -14.24 9.78
C ILE A 98 -6.80 -14.60 9.32
N VAL A 99 -7.33 -13.88 8.35
CA VAL A 99 -8.76 -13.93 8.00
C VAL A 99 -9.04 -14.94 6.88
N ALA A 100 -8.22 -14.94 5.83
CA ALA A 100 -8.43 -15.79 4.66
C ALA A 100 -7.59 -17.07 4.69
N ARG A 101 -6.65 -17.19 5.65
CA ARG A 101 -5.66 -18.29 5.70
C ARG A 101 -4.93 -18.51 4.37
N ALA A 102 -4.86 -17.46 3.56
CA ALA A 102 -4.20 -17.48 2.26
C ALA A 102 -2.90 -16.69 2.35
N SER A 103 -1.79 -17.32 2.01
CA SER A 103 -0.47 -16.70 2.07
C SER A 103 -0.11 -16.09 0.71
N HIS A 104 -0.53 -14.85 0.48
CA HIS A 104 -0.07 -14.06 -0.66
C HIS A 104 1.06 -13.14 -0.18
N TRP A 105 2.28 -13.59 -0.31
CA TRP A 105 3.47 -12.88 0.20
C TRP A 105 3.85 -11.62 -0.59
N TRP A 106 3.27 -11.41 -1.78
CA TRP A 106 3.63 -10.29 -2.66
C TRP A 106 3.53 -8.89 -2.02
N PRO A 107 2.57 -8.59 -1.08
CA PRO A 107 2.50 -7.26 -0.48
C PRO A 107 3.66 -6.97 0.49
N LEU A 108 4.33 -8.01 0.99
CA LEU A 108 5.49 -7.82 1.88
C LEU A 108 6.67 -7.17 1.16
N VAL A 109 6.83 -7.43 -0.16
CA VAL A 109 7.93 -6.87 -0.93
C VAL A 109 7.83 -5.34 -1.04
N PRO A 110 6.74 -4.77 -1.63
CA PRO A 110 6.60 -3.33 -1.68
C PRO A 110 6.46 -2.72 -0.27
N GLY A 111 5.79 -3.39 0.66
CA GLY A 111 5.66 -2.93 2.04
C GLY A 111 7.00 -2.80 2.74
N GLY A 112 7.84 -3.82 2.66
CA GLY A 112 9.18 -3.80 3.25
C GLY A 112 10.09 -2.73 2.64
N ILE A 113 10.07 -2.59 1.30
CA ILE A 113 10.84 -1.56 0.60
C ILE A 113 10.40 -0.16 1.06
N LEU A 114 9.09 0.12 1.13
CA LEU A 114 8.57 1.42 1.54
C LEU A 114 8.91 1.76 2.99
N VAL A 115 8.84 0.78 3.90
CA VAL A 115 9.25 0.98 5.30
C VAL A 115 10.74 1.28 5.38
N LEU A 116 11.58 0.54 4.65
CA LEU A 116 13.02 0.78 4.63
C LEU A 116 13.37 2.15 4.05
N VAL A 117 12.73 2.55 2.94
CA VAL A 117 12.90 3.89 2.34
C VAL A 117 12.47 4.97 3.32
N GLY A 118 11.29 4.81 3.94
CA GLY A 118 10.81 5.77 4.92
C GLY A 118 11.77 5.92 6.12
N ILE A 119 12.27 4.82 6.67
CA ILE A 119 13.27 4.89 7.76
C ILE A 119 14.56 5.55 7.27
N ALA A 120 15.00 5.24 6.04
CA ALA A 120 16.20 5.84 5.46
C ALA A 120 16.06 7.36 5.27
N GLU A 121 14.88 7.87 4.93
CA GLU A 121 14.60 9.31 4.84
C GLU A 121 14.73 10.02 6.20
N GLY A 122 14.53 9.31 7.31
CA GLY A 122 14.75 9.84 8.67
C GLY A 122 16.21 9.94 9.09
N VAL A 123 17.14 9.34 8.33
CA VAL A 123 18.58 9.32 8.64
C VAL A 123 19.34 10.14 7.59
N PRO A 124 19.95 11.30 7.96
CA PRO A 124 20.61 12.18 6.99
C PRO A 124 21.69 11.49 6.13
N GLN A 125 22.40 10.54 6.70
CA GLN A 125 23.41 9.76 5.97
C GLN A 125 22.78 8.79 4.94
N ALA A 126 21.60 8.26 5.23
CA ALA A 126 20.90 7.34 4.34
C ALA A 126 20.18 8.06 3.19
N GLN A 127 19.78 9.33 3.36
CA GLN A 127 19.21 10.14 2.29
C GLN A 127 20.17 10.25 1.10
N LEU A 128 21.46 10.49 1.35
CA LEU A 128 22.48 10.54 0.30
C LEU A 128 22.63 9.21 -0.45
N LEU A 129 22.45 8.09 0.26
CA LEU A 129 22.52 6.75 -0.34
C LEU A 129 21.27 6.46 -1.17
N VAL A 130 20.09 6.90 -0.74
CA VAL A 130 18.83 6.73 -1.48
C VAL A 130 18.83 7.63 -2.72
N GLU A 131 19.17 8.93 -2.58
CA GLU A 131 19.21 9.87 -3.71
C GLU A 131 20.23 9.47 -4.80
N LYS A 132 21.40 8.98 -4.41
CA LYS A 132 22.46 8.59 -5.35
C LYS A 132 22.48 7.10 -5.67
N GLY A 133 21.87 6.26 -4.82
CA GLY A 133 21.93 4.81 -4.93
C GLY A 133 20.79 4.18 -5.74
N TRP A 134 19.66 4.86 -5.93
CA TRP A 134 18.54 4.28 -6.66
C TRP A 134 18.86 3.86 -8.12
N PRO A 135 19.74 4.57 -8.88
CA PRO A 135 20.10 4.10 -10.20
C PRO A 135 20.94 2.82 -10.16
N LEU A 136 21.76 2.65 -9.12
CA LEU A 136 22.56 1.42 -8.90
C LEU A 136 21.63 0.22 -8.64
N ILE A 137 20.55 0.40 -7.89
CA ILE A 137 19.57 -0.66 -7.64
C ILE A 137 18.90 -1.09 -8.96
N LEU A 138 18.52 -0.14 -9.82
CA LEU A 138 17.95 -0.44 -11.14
C LEU A 138 18.95 -1.19 -12.04
N VAL A 139 20.21 -0.79 -12.04
CA VAL A 139 21.28 -1.47 -12.77
C VAL A 139 21.47 -2.89 -12.24
N LEU A 140 21.47 -3.08 -10.93
CA LEU A 140 21.62 -4.39 -10.31
C LEU A 140 20.46 -5.32 -10.64
N ILE A 141 19.23 -4.80 -10.57
CA ILE A 141 18.01 -5.57 -10.96
C ILE A 141 18.08 -5.93 -12.44
N GLY A 142 18.46 -4.99 -13.32
CA GLY A 142 18.64 -5.24 -14.74
C GLY A 142 19.68 -6.32 -15.03
N LEU A 143 20.82 -6.27 -14.36
CA LEU A 143 21.88 -7.28 -14.46
C LEU A 143 21.42 -8.66 -13.95
N LEU A 144 20.67 -8.72 -12.84
CA LEU A 144 20.12 -9.98 -12.32
C LEU A 144 19.11 -10.60 -13.28
N ILE A 145 18.26 -9.79 -13.91
CA ILE A 145 17.30 -10.26 -14.93
C ILE A 145 18.06 -10.80 -16.15
N LEU A 146 19.05 -10.08 -16.64
CA LEU A 146 19.86 -10.51 -17.79
C LEU A 146 20.65 -11.80 -17.45
N ALA A 147 21.29 -11.88 -16.30
CA ALA A 147 22.00 -13.08 -15.85
C ALA A 147 21.06 -14.29 -15.75
N GLY A 148 19.85 -14.08 -15.22
CA GLY A 148 18.82 -15.13 -15.15
C GLY A 148 18.35 -15.61 -16.52
N GLN A 149 18.33 -14.77 -17.54
CA GLN A 149 18.01 -15.16 -18.91
C GLN A 149 19.14 -15.93 -19.59
N PHE A 150 20.40 -15.50 -19.39
CA PHE A 150 21.58 -16.19 -19.91
C PHE A 150 21.72 -17.61 -19.35
N LEU A 151 21.46 -17.80 -18.06
CA LEU A 151 21.48 -19.12 -17.43
C LEU A 151 20.38 -20.06 -17.95
N ARG A 152 19.24 -19.50 -18.35
CA ARG A 152 18.12 -20.28 -18.93
C ARG A 152 18.34 -20.66 -20.41
N THR A 153 19.05 -19.82 -21.17
CA THR A 153 19.34 -20.09 -22.59
C THR A 153 20.48 -21.12 -22.74
N GLY A 154 21.46 -21.14 -21.84
CA GLY A 154 22.54 -22.11 -21.84
C GLY A 154 22.10 -23.55 -21.54
N ALA A 155 20.97 -23.74 -20.84
CA ALA A 155 20.44 -25.07 -20.51
C ALA A 155 19.66 -25.77 -21.66
N LYS A 156 19.37 -25.04 -22.76
CA LYS A 156 18.61 -25.57 -23.89
C LYS A 156 19.49 -26.03 -25.10
N SER A 157 20.78 -25.78 -25.05
CA SER A 157 21.70 -26.16 -26.17
C SER A 157 22.48 -27.45 -25.93
N GLY A 158 22.08 -28.27 -24.97
CA GLY A 158 22.79 -29.49 -24.56
C GLY A 158 21.99 -30.78 -24.75
N THR A 159 21.06 -30.86 -25.79
CA THR A 159 20.44 -32.11 -26.19
C THR A 159 20.51 -32.26 -27.68
#